data_542da80524d925ccc3ce0def76f17579
#
_entry.id   542da80524d925ccc3ce0def76f17579
#
_cell.length_a   1.000
_cell.length_b   1.000
_cell.length_c   1.000
_cell.angle_alpha   90.00
_cell.angle_beta   90.00
_cell.angle_gamma   90.00
#
_symmetry.space_group_name_H-M   'P 1'
#
loop_
_entity.id
_entity.type
_entity.pdbx_description
1 polymer ?
#
loop_
_entity_poly.entity_id
_entity_poly.type
_entity_poly.pdbx_seq_one_letter_code
_entity_poly.pdbx_strand_id
1 'polypeptide(L)'
;MKQANLLFHKFIDLLAKNEGRTCSVKKYAEELCITPKYLSFISKSVSGKTALEWIHEYTVKAIERYLKHSNLSIKEIADRLGFPNLSFFGKFTKNYLGVSPTEYRRQQSMKKEVLEVHTKV
;
A
#
# COMPACT_ATOMS: atom_id res chain seq x y z
N MET A 1 13.73 4.68 24.46
CA MET A 1 12.52 5.12 23.73
C MET A 1 12.81 6.08 22.59
N LYS A 2 13.75 6.99 22.72
CA LYS A 2 14.16 7.87 21.61
C LYS A 2 14.63 7.08 20.38
N GLN A 3 15.41 6.01 20.61
CA GLN A 3 15.92 5.19 19.52
C GLN A 3 14.80 4.44 18.79
N ALA A 4 13.82 3.93 19.53
CA ALA A 4 12.66 3.25 18.95
C ALA A 4 11.84 4.20 18.09
N ASN A 5 11.59 5.43 18.56
CA ASN A 5 10.88 6.45 17.80
C ASN A 5 11.65 6.82 16.53
N LEU A 6 12.95 7.00 16.63
CA LEU A 6 13.80 7.33 15.48
C LEU A 6 13.77 6.21 14.43
N LEU A 7 13.92 4.97 14.86
CA LEU A 7 13.87 3.80 13.97
C LEU A 7 12.49 3.67 13.31
N PHE A 8 11.42 3.91 14.07
CA PHE A 8 10.07 3.88 13.51
C PHE A 8 9.90 4.95 12.44
N HIS A 9 10.35 6.19 12.68
CA HIS A 9 10.27 7.25 11.68
C HIS A 9 11.08 6.93 10.43
N LYS A 10 12.25 6.32 10.59
CA LYS A 10 13.04 5.86 9.44
C LYS A 10 12.31 4.79 8.64
N PHE A 11 11.60 3.88 9.33
CA PHE A 11 10.77 2.87 8.68
C PHE A 11 9.66 3.51 7.84
N ILE A 12 8.93 4.45 8.42
CA ILE A 12 7.87 5.17 7.69
C ILE A 12 8.44 5.91 6.48
N ASP A 13 9.59 6.55 6.62
CA ASP A 13 10.27 7.22 5.50
C ASP A 13 10.60 6.25 4.37
N LEU A 14 11.05 5.04 4.72
CA LEU A 14 11.33 4.01 3.72
C LEU A 14 10.06 3.54 3.01
N LEU A 15 8.95 3.40 3.74
CA LEU A 15 7.65 3.06 3.14
C LEU A 15 7.22 4.11 2.14
N ALA A 16 7.34 5.38 2.50
CA ALA A 16 6.98 6.49 1.62
C ALA A 16 7.90 6.54 0.39
N LYS A 17 9.19 6.33 0.58
CA LYS A 17 10.18 6.32 -0.50
C LYS A 17 9.92 5.18 -1.49
N ASN A 18 9.43 4.05 -1.00
CA ASN A 18 9.09 2.89 -1.82
C ASN A 18 7.77 3.06 -2.58
N GLU A 19 7.07 4.17 -2.39
CA GLU A 19 5.83 4.53 -3.10
C GLU A 19 4.73 3.47 -3.02
N GLY A 20 4.67 2.74 -1.89
CA GLY A 20 3.65 1.72 -1.68
C GLY A 20 3.98 0.36 -2.28
N ARG A 21 5.16 0.21 -2.87
CA ARG A 21 5.60 -1.09 -3.39
C ARG A 21 5.62 -2.12 -2.28
N THR A 22 5.02 -3.29 -2.53
CA THR A 22 4.97 -4.33 -1.51
C THR A 22 6.35 -4.97 -1.31
N CYS A 23 6.75 -5.05 -0.04
CA CYS A 23 8.04 -5.65 0.35
C CYS A 23 7.83 -6.38 1.67
N SER A 24 8.73 -7.31 1.96
CA SER A 24 8.66 -8.05 3.22
C SER A 24 9.17 -7.21 4.39
N VAL A 25 8.71 -7.55 5.59
CA VAL A 25 9.24 -6.95 6.83
C VAL A 25 10.74 -7.17 6.91
N LYS A 26 11.20 -8.36 6.48
CA LYS A 26 12.63 -8.72 6.47
C LYS A 26 13.47 -7.71 5.69
N LYS A 27 13.00 -7.30 4.51
CA LYS A 27 13.73 -6.35 3.68
C LYS A 27 13.88 -4.99 4.35
N TYR A 28 12.81 -4.49 4.94
CA TYR A 28 12.87 -3.21 5.67
C TYR A 28 13.78 -3.30 6.90
N ALA A 29 13.71 -4.41 7.63
CA ALA A 29 14.57 -4.62 8.79
C ALA A 29 16.04 -4.66 8.39
N GLU A 30 16.37 -5.32 7.28
CA GLU A 30 17.73 -5.35 6.75
C GLU A 30 18.25 -3.94 6.43
N GLU A 31 17.43 -3.12 5.80
CA GLU A 31 17.82 -1.74 5.48
C GLU A 31 18.05 -0.90 6.74
N LEU A 32 17.32 -1.20 7.81
CA LEU A 32 17.48 -0.50 9.08
C LEU A 32 18.52 -1.15 10.00
N CYS A 33 19.15 -2.24 9.56
CA CYS A 33 20.16 -2.99 10.32
C CYS A 33 19.62 -3.53 11.64
N ILE A 34 18.37 -3.98 11.65
CA ILE A 34 17.71 -4.60 12.81
C ILE A 34 17.03 -5.89 12.38
N THR A 35 16.54 -6.66 13.36
CA THR A 35 15.82 -7.90 13.07
C THR A 35 14.37 -7.59 12.70
N PRO A 36 13.73 -8.48 11.90
CA PRO A 36 12.28 -8.31 11.61
C PRO A 36 11.44 -8.31 12.89
N LYS A 37 11.79 -9.13 13.85
CA LYS A 37 11.08 -9.21 15.13
C LYS A 37 11.16 -7.89 15.89
N TYR A 38 12.34 -7.27 15.91
CA TYR A 38 12.53 -5.99 16.58
C TYR A 38 11.78 -4.87 15.87
N LEU A 39 11.80 -4.86 14.54
CA LEU A 39 11.04 -3.87 13.76
C LEU A 39 9.54 -3.99 14.08
N SER A 40 8.99 -5.20 14.10
CA SER A 40 7.58 -5.40 14.44
C SER A 40 7.26 -4.95 15.86
N PHE A 41 8.18 -5.21 16.80
CA PHE A 41 8.03 -4.77 18.19
C PHE A 41 8.00 -3.24 18.30
N ILE A 42 8.95 -2.57 17.66
CA ILE A 42 9.04 -1.10 17.68
C ILE A 42 7.77 -0.50 17.07
N SER A 43 7.37 -1.00 15.91
CA SER A 43 6.20 -0.50 15.19
C SER A 43 4.93 -0.60 16.06
N LYS A 44 4.72 -1.75 16.68
CA LYS A 44 3.57 -1.98 17.55
C LYS A 44 3.62 -1.07 18.79
N SER A 45 4.81 -0.92 19.40
CA SER A 45 4.99 -0.11 20.60
C SER A 45 4.77 1.39 20.34
N VAL A 46 5.29 1.90 19.23
CA VAL A 46 5.22 3.33 18.92
C VAL A 46 3.88 3.73 18.32
N SER A 47 3.33 2.90 17.43
CA SER A 47 2.17 3.28 16.62
C SER A 47 0.90 2.46 16.88
N GLY A 48 1.00 1.37 17.61
CA GLY A 48 -0.15 0.46 17.80
C GLY A 48 -0.38 -0.51 16.64
N LYS A 49 0.38 -0.38 15.56
CA LYS A 49 0.26 -1.26 14.37
C LYS A 49 1.57 -2.01 14.14
N THR A 50 1.46 -3.24 13.65
CA THR A 50 2.64 -4.02 13.28
C THR A 50 3.30 -3.46 12.03
N ALA A 51 4.55 -3.84 11.80
CA ALA A 51 5.25 -3.43 10.57
C ALA A 51 4.51 -3.90 9.32
N LEU A 52 4.00 -5.14 9.32
CA LEU A 52 3.26 -5.69 8.18
C LEU A 52 1.98 -4.91 7.92
N GLU A 53 1.26 -4.50 8.96
CA GLU A 53 0.06 -3.67 8.81
C GLU A 53 0.38 -2.34 8.13
N TRP A 54 1.50 -1.71 8.50
CA TRP A 54 1.93 -0.46 7.86
C TRP A 54 2.30 -0.68 6.39
N ILE A 55 3.03 -1.75 6.09
CA ILE A 55 3.39 -2.08 4.71
C ILE A 55 2.14 -2.24 3.86
N HIS A 56 1.16 -3.02 4.35
CA HIS A 56 -0.10 -3.25 3.62
C HIS A 56 -0.90 -1.96 3.46
N GLU A 57 -0.93 -1.10 4.47
CA GLU A 57 -1.65 0.16 4.39
C GLU A 57 -1.08 1.07 3.29
N TYR A 58 0.24 1.18 3.20
CA TYR A 58 0.87 1.97 2.14
C TYR A 58 0.64 1.35 0.76
N THR A 59 0.66 0.02 0.68
CA THR A 59 0.38 -0.69 -0.57
C THR A 59 -1.05 -0.46 -1.04
N VAL A 60 -2.03 -0.55 -0.13
CA VAL A 60 -3.44 -0.30 -0.44
C VAL A 60 -3.64 1.12 -0.96
N LYS A 61 -3.04 2.11 -0.31
CA LYS A 61 -3.13 3.50 -0.76
C LYS A 61 -2.56 3.68 -2.16
N ALA A 62 -1.45 3.01 -2.46
CA ALA A 62 -0.86 3.04 -3.80
C ALA A 62 -1.76 2.39 -4.83
N ILE A 63 -2.37 1.24 -4.50
CA ILE A 63 -3.33 0.58 -5.38
C ILE A 63 -4.48 1.51 -5.72
N GLU A 64 -5.07 2.14 -4.70
CA GLU A 64 -6.17 3.09 -4.91
C GLU A 64 -5.76 4.24 -5.83
N ARG A 65 -4.58 4.83 -5.57
CA ARG A 65 -4.08 5.94 -6.37
C ARG A 65 -3.91 5.56 -7.83
N TYR A 66 -3.30 4.41 -8.10
CA TYR A 66 -3.11 3.96 -9.49
C TYR A 66 -4.42 3.60 -10.17
N LEU A 67 -5.35 2.97 -9.47
CA LEU A 67 -6.63 2.60 -10.05
C LEU A 67 -7.52 3.82 -10.33
N LYS A 68 -7.42 4.86 -9.51
CA LYS A 68 -8.21 6.09 -9.66
C LYS A 68 -7.60 7.07 -10.65
N HIS A 69 -6.27 7.23 -10.62
CA HIS A 69 -5.61 8.38 -11.23
C HIS A 69 -4.58 8.04 -12.29
N SER A 70 -4.49 6.80 -12.74
CA SER A 70 -3.58 6.43 -13.82
C SER A 70 -4.30 5.65 -14.90
N ASN A 71 -3.69 5.61 -16.08
CA ASN A 71 -4.17 4.80 -17.21
C ASN A 71 -3.40 3.48 -17.34
N LEU A 72 -2.60 3.14 -16.33
CA LEU A 72 -1.86 1.88 -16.32
C LEU A 72 -2.82 0.70 -16.31
N SER A 73 -2.46 -0.36 -17.03
CA SER A 73 -3.22 -1.60 -17.01
C SER A 73 -3.14 -2.24 -15.62
N ILE A 74 -4.06 -3.13 -15.32
CA ILE A 74 -4.05 -3.86 -14.05
C ILE A 74 -2.72 -4.62 -13.90
N LYS A 75 -2.24 -5.24 -14.98
CA LYS A 75 -0.96 -5.95 -14.97
C LYS A 75 0.22 -5.00 -14.68
N GLU A 76 0.22 -3.84 -15.31
CA GLU A 76 1.28 -2.85 -15.10
C GLU A 76 1.32 -2.36 -13.65
N ILE A 77 0.15 -2.15 -13.04
CA ILE A 77 0.06 -1.75 -11.63
C ILE A 77 0.61 -2.86 -10.74
N ALA A 78 0.20 -4.11 -10.98
CA ALA A 78 0.67 -5.25 -10.20
C ALA A 78 2.20 -5.37 -10.27
N ASP A 79 2.76 -5.25 -11.46
CA ASP A 79 4.21 -5.32 -11.67
C ASP A 79 4.94 -4.17 -10.98
N ARG A 80 4.42 -2.96 -11.11
CA ARG A 80 5.02 -1.76 -10.50
C ARG A 80 5.05 -1.84 -8.99
N LEU A 81 3.99 -2.42 -8.39
CA LEU A 81 3.90 -2.55 -6.94
C LEU A 81 4.58 -3.81 -6.39
N GLY A 82 5.18 -4.62 -7.27
CA GLY A 82 5.97 -5.77 -6.84
C GLY A 82 5.18 -7.03 -6.52
N PHE A 83 3.95 -7.15 -7.02
CA PHE A 83 3.18 -8.36 -6.84
C PHE A 83 3.70 -9.47 -7.77
N PRO A 84 3.77 -10.73 -7.27
CA PRO A 84 4.34 -11.82 -8.07
C PRO A 84 3.52 -12.20 -9.29
N ASN A 85 2.19 -11.99 -9.26
CA ASN A 85 1.31 -12.30 -10.38
C ASN A 85 -0.04 -11.60 -10.18
N LEU A 86 -0.87 -11.64 -11.23
CA LEU A 86 -2.19 -11.00 -11.22
C LEU A 86 -3.15 -11.64 -10.22
N SER A 87 -3.05 -12.95 -10.04
CA SER A 87 -3.91 -13.67 -9.10
C SER A 87 -3.69 -13.19 -7.67
N PHE A 88 -2.44 -13.03 -7.27
CA PHE A 88 -2.08 -12.54 -5.95
C PHE A 88 -2.54 -11.10 -5.77
N PHE A 89 -2.31 -10.26 -6.77
CA PHE A 89 -2.73 -8.86 -6.77
C PHE A 89 -4.26 -8.74 -6.63
N GLY A 90 -4.98 -9.54 -7.39
CA GLY A 90 -6.45 -9.56 -7.33
C GLY A 90 -6.97 -9.94 -5.96
N LYS A 91 -6.41 -10.98 -5.36
CA LYS A 91 -6.81 -11.43 -4.01
C LYS A 91 -6.49 -10.38 -2.95
N PHE A 92 -5.31 -9.79 -3.02
CA PHE A 92 -4.90 -8.74 -2.09
C PHE A 92 -5.85 -7.54 -2.18
N THR A 93 -6.13 -7.08 -3.39
CA THR A 93 -7.01 -5.93 -3.62
C THR A 93 -8.42 -6.23 -3.13
N LYS A 94 -8.97 -7.38 -3.47
CA LYS A 94 -10.32 -7.77 -3.02
C LYS A 94 -10.40 -7.86 -1.51
N ASN A 95 -9.34 -8.38 -0.88
CA ASN A 95 -9.29 -8.52 0.57
C ASN A 95 -9.34 -7.17 1.29
N TYR A 96 -8.66 -6.15 0.76
CA TYR A 96 -8.59 -4.84 1.40
C TYR A 96 -9.62 -3.83 0.91
N LEU A 97 -10.01 -3.88 -0.37
CA LEU A 97 -10.96 -2.94 -0.97
C LEU A 97 -12.35 -3.53 -1.20
N GLY A 98 -12.52 -4.82 -0.94
CA GLY A 98 -13.81 -5.49 -1.06
C GLY A 98 -14.19 -5.92 -2.47
N VAL A 99 -13.48 -5.45 -3.50
CA VAL A 99 -13.76 -5.79 -4.90
C VAL A 99 -12.43 -5.99 -5.65
N SER A 100 -12.52 -6.60 -6.84
CA SER A 100 -11.35 -6.79 -7.69
C SER A 100 -10.79 -5.45 -8.19
N PRO A 101 -9.52 -5.42 -8.64
CA PRO A 101 -8.96 -4.19 -9.20
C PRO A 101 -9.77 -3.62 -10.36
N THR A 102 -10.22 -4.47 -11.27
CA THR A 102 -11.03 -4.07 -12.43
C THR A 102 -12.36 -3.47 -11.99
N GLU A 103 -13.02 -4.13 -11.04
CA GLU A 103 -14.30 -3.63 -10.51
C GLU A 103 -14.14 -2.32 -9.76
N TYR A 104 -13.08 -2.19 -8.96
CA TYR A 104 -12.79 -0.95 -8.26
C TYR A 104 -12.59 0.22 -9.23
N ARG A 105 -11.81 -0.01 -10.29
CA ARG A 105 -11.58 1.02 -11.32
C ARG A 105 -12.88 1.42 -12.01
N ARG A 106 -13.72 0.42 -12.32
CA ARG A 106 -15.02 0.67 -12.93
C ARG A 106 -15.91 1.54 -12.05
N GLN A 107 -15.97 1.23 -10.76
CA GLN A 107 -16.76 1.99 -9.79
C GLN A 107 -16.24 3.43 -9.67
N GLN A 108 -14.94 3.64 -9.68
CA GLN A 108 -14.37 5.00 -9.60
C GLN A 108 -14.69 5.81 -10.86
N SER A 109 -14.65 5.19 -12.03
CA SER A 109 -15.03 5.85 -13.28
C SER A 109 -16.49 6.26 -13.28
N MET A 110 -17.37 5.41 -12.80
CA MET A 110 -18.81 5.72 -12.68
C MET A 110 -19.06 6.87 -11.71
N LYS A 111 -18.39 6.90 -10.57
CA LYS A 111 -18.50 7.99 -9.61
C LYS A 111 -18.06 9.31 -10.22
N LYS A 112 -16.99 9.29 -11.00
CA LYS A 112 -16.46 10.46 -11.67
C LYS A 112 -17.48 11.00 -12.70
N GLU A 113 -18.09 10.13 -13.48
CA GLU A 113 -19.12 10.51 -14.45
C GLU A 113 -20.33 11.14 -13.77
N VAL A 114 -20.81 10.56 -12.67
CA VAL A 114 -21.93 11.09 -11.90
C VAL A 114 -21.59 12.49 -11.37
N LEU A 115 -20.39 12.67 -10.83
CA LEU A 115 -19.96 13.99 -10.34
C LEU A 115 -19.89 15.02 -11.45
N GLU A 116 -19.41 14.66 -12.64
CA GLU A 116 -19.34 15.55 -13.78
C GLU A 116 -20.74 15.99 -14.24
N VAL A 117 -21.69 15.04 -14.27
CA VAL A 117 -23.08 15.35 -14.61
C VAL A 117 -23.69 16.34 -13.62
N HIS A 118 -23.47 16.13 -12.32
CA HIS A 118 -23.97 17.04 -11.29
C HIS A 118 -23.30 18.42 -11.35
N THR A 119 -22.04 18.48 -11.76
CA THR A 119 -21.31 19.74 -11.84
C THR A 119 -21.74 20.60 -13.04
N LYS A 120 -22.28 19.99 -14.09
CA LYS A 120 -22.71 20.68 -15.31
C LYS A 120 -24.13 21.28 -15.20
N VAL A 121 -24.81 21.00 -14.12
CA VAL A 121 -26.13 21.57 -13.83
C VAL A 121 -25.99 22.76 -12.89
#